data_35edb6e5f97385c238085adb89d40326
#
_entry.id   35edb6e5f97385c238085adb89d40326
#
_cell.length_a   1.000
_cell.length_b   1.000
_cell.length_c   1.000
_cell.angle_alpha   90.00
_cell.angle_beta   90.00
_cell.angle_gamma   90.00
#
_symmetry.space_group_name_H-M   'P 1'
#
loop_
_entity.id
_entity.type
_entity.pdbx_description
1 polymer ?
#
loop_
_entity_poly.entity_id
_entity_poly.type
_entity_poly.pdbx_seq_one_letter_code
_entity_poly.pdbx_strand_id
1 'polypeptide(L)'
;MPEEEIRKVFSEYPDILYGFTDLSYCSYKESYRSALVFAVPYGEQLTPGDYTEERFEQGIRTARGRLETVLERTESVLRRRRVKYWIPPVAQENETELRALFSFKTAAARAGIGWFGKNDVIITERYGPRVRLSAVLIDEVFTYGRPFTEGRCPEDRTACIDICPCKALKNRQWSVGMDRSEIIDYRKCNQMRSAFIPKLGRKNACGLCLAACPFGRPGRESRTNHDD
;
A
#
# COMPACT_ATOMS: atom_id res chain seq x y z
N MET A 1 3.31 26.80 -5.99
CA MET A 1 3.53 25.72 -6.99
C MET A 1 2.53 24.57 -6.72
N PRO A 2 2.22 23.70 -7.71
CA PRO A 2 1.29 22.57 -7.46
C PRO A 2 1.69 21.71 -6.25
N GLU A 3 2.99 21.48 -6.04
CA GLU A 3 3.52 20.71 -4.93
C GLU A 3 3.14 21.29 -3.55
N GLU A 4 3.30 22.58 -3.36
CA GLU A 4 2.96 23.24 -2.09
C GLU A 4 1.46 23.13 -1.76
N GLU A 5 0.61 23.27 -2.78
CA GLU A 5 -0.83 23.15 -2.59
C GLU A 5 -1.24 21.70 -2.29
N ILE A 6 -0.61 20.70 -2.94
CA ILE A 6 -0.83 19.30 -2.62
C ILE A 6 -0.35 19.02 -1.19
N ARG A 7 0.85 19.47 -0.80
CA ARG A 7 1.35 19.35 0.56
C ARG A 7 0.41 19.97 1.59
N LYS A 8 -0.20 21.12 1.26
CA LYS A 8 -1.21 21.77 2.10
C LYS A 8 -2.47 20.91 2.25
N VAL A 9 -2.94 20.25 1.18
CA VAL A 9 -4.04 19.28 1.30
C VAL A 9 -3.70 18.18 2.32
N PHE A 10 -2.52 17.58 2.22
CA PHE A 10 -2.13 16.50 3.12
C PHE A 10 -1.83 16.97 4.54
N SER A 11 -1.46 18.23 4.77
CA SER A 11 -1.28 18.78 6.12
C SER A 11 -2.57 18.79 6.95
N GLU A 12 -3.73 18.78 6.30
CA GLU A 12 -5.03 18.65 6.98
C GLU A 12 -5.37 17.20 7.37
N TYR A 13 -4.56 16.22 6.93
CA TYR A 13 -4.71 14.80 7.22
C TYR A 13 -3.39 14.22 7.77
N PRO A 14 -2.98 14.60 8.99
CA PRO A 14 -1.64 14.28 9.53
C PRO A 14 -1.41 12.78 9.80
N ASP A 15 -2.44 11.98 9.72
CA ASP A 15 -2.37 10.52 9.82
C ASP A 15 -2.23 9.83 8.45
N ILE A 16 -2.42 10.53 7.34
CA ILE A 16 -2.20 9.98 5.99
C ILE A 16 -0.73 10.15 5.61
N LEU A 17 -0.08 9.03 5.32
CA LEU A 17 1.28 9.06 4.79
C LEU A 17 1.25 9.34 3.29
N TYR A 18 2.12 10.19 2.79
CA TYR A 18 2.24 10.46 1.36
C TYR A 18 3.68 10.74 0.94
N GLY A 19 3.94 10.59 -0.34
CA GLY A 19 5.23 10.91 -0.94
C GLY A 19 5.13 10.92 -2.46
N PHE A 20 6.19 11.41 -3.09
CA PHE A 20 6.29 11.46 -4.54
C PHE A 20 7.41 10.54 -5.02
N THR A 21 7.25 9.99 -6.22
CA THR A 21 8.29 9.21 -6.91
C THR A 21 8.27 9.50 -8.40
N ASP A 22 9.41 9.31 -9.07
CA ASP A 22 9.48 9.26 -10.54
C ASP A 22 8.75 8.03 -11.09
N LEU A 23 8.59 7.97 -12.39
CA LEU A 23 7.94 6.87 -13.11
C LEU A 23 8.90 6.06 -14.00
N SER A 24 10.22 6.19 -13.81
CA SER A 24 11.25 5.54 -14.63
C SER A 24 11.12 4.01 -14.69
N TYR A 25 10.45 3.42 -13.70
CA TYR A 25 10.26 1.97 -13.54
C TYR A 25 9.04 1.39 -14.28
N CYS A 26 8.23 2.20 -14.95
CA CYS A 26 7.02 1.74 -15.64
C CYS A 26 6.77 2.50 -16.95
N SER A 27 5.89 1.96 -17.79
CA SER A 27 5.55 2.51 -19.10
C SER A 27 4.89 3.89 -19.05
N TYR A 28 4.33 4.28 -17.92
CA TYR A 28 3.67 5.58 -17.75
C TYR A 28 4.63 6.79 -17.76
N LYS A 29 5.95 6.55 -17.69
CA LYS A 29 6.99 7.60 -17.81
C LYS A 29 6.91 8.42 -19.11
N GLU A 30 6.32 7.85 -20.17
CA GLU A 30 6.14 8.54 -21.45
C GLU A 30 4.98 9.56 -21.40
N SER A 31 4.08 9.44 -20.45
CA SER A 31 2.86 10.26 -20.36
C SER A 31 2.80 11.15 -19.13
N TYR A 32 3.53 10.80 -18.07
CA TYR A 32 3.57 11.48 -16.78
C TYR A 32 4.99 11.48 -16.22
N ARG A 33 5.30 12.48 -15.38
CA ARG A 33 6.64 12.64 -14.79
C ARG A 33 6.75 12.07 -13.40
N SER A 34 5.68 12.14 -12.62
CA SER A 34 5.68 11.74 -11.21
C SER A 34 4.44 10.96 -10.83
N ALA A 35 4.53 10.21 -9.74
CA ALA A 35 3.38 9.72 -9.01
C ALA A 35 3.38 10.32 -7.59
N LEU A 36 2.27 10.96 -7.22
CA LEU A 36 1.89 11.14 -5.82
C LEU A 36 1.32 9.82 -5.33
N VAL A 37 1.86 9.30 -4.24
CA VAL A 37 1.37 8.06 -3.61
C VAL A 37 1.00 8.38 -2.18
N PHE A 38 -0.07 7.78 -1.68
CA PHE A 38 -0.46 7.95 -0.29
C PHE A 38 -1.09 6.70 0.31
N ALA A 39 -1.00 6.61 1.63
CA ALA A 39 -1.42 5.47 2.43
C ALA A 39 -2.35 5.94 3.55
N VAL A 40 -3.61 5.54 3.47
CA VAL A 40 -4.66 5.86 4.45
C VAL A 40 -4.79 4.72 5.44
N PRO A 41 -4.65 4.95 6.76
CA PRO A 41 -4.76 3.90 7.76
C PRO A 41 -6.20 3.36 7.86
N TYR A 42 -6.33 2.08 8.21
CA TYR A 42 -7.63 1.41 8.38
C TYR A 42 -8.41 1.88 9.62
N GLY A 43 -7.85 2.75 10.44
CA GLY A 43 -8.46 3.20 11.70
C GLY A 43 -8.23 2.17 12.81
N GLU A 44 -8.94 1.07 12.80
CA GLU A 44 -8.78 0.02 13.81
C GLU A 44 -7.56 -0.87 13.54
N GLN A 45 -6.79 -1.16 14.59
CA GLN A 45 -5.58 -1.97 14.54
C GLN A 45 -5.88 -3.40 14.99
N LEU A 46 -6.60 -4.16 14.15
CA LEU A 46 -6.97 -5.54 14.47
C LEU A 46 -5.76 -6.42 14.75
N THR A 47 -5.89 -7.25 15.78
CA THR A 47 -4.97 -8.34 16.12
C THR A 47 -5.58 -9.69 15.70
N PRO A 48 -4.82 -10.81 15.70
CA PRO A 48 -5.41 -12.11 15.41
C PRO A 48 -6.54 -12.52 16.37
N GLY A 49 -6.50 -12.01 17.63
CA GLY A 49 -7.48 -12.37 18.66
C GLY A 49 -8.83 -11.67 18.52
N ASP A 50 -8.86 -10.52 17.86
CA ASP A 50 -10.08 -9.71 17.66
C ASP A 50 -10.47 -9.57 16.19
N TYR A 51 -9.75 -10.29 15.29
CA TYR A 51 -10.01 -10.28 13.85
C TYR A 51 -11.31 -10.99 13.52
N THR A 52 -12.15 -10.31 12.75
CA THR A 52 -13.20 -10.92 11.91
C THR A 52 -13.14 -10.32 10.52
N GLU A 53 -13.66 -11.05 9.52
CA GLU A 53 -13.72 -10.56 8.14
C GLU A 53 -14.55 -9.28 8.04
N GLU A 54 -15.63 -9.19 8.79
CA GLU A 54 -16.55 -8.04 8.82
C GLU A 54 -15.85 -6.78 9.38
N ARG A 55 -15.15 -6.91 10.51
CA ARG A 55 -14.39 -5.79 11.10
C ARG A 55 -13.27 -5.33 10.16
N PHE A 56 -12.56 -6.29 9.57
CA PHE A 56 -11.50 -5.97 8.61
C PHE A 56 -12.06 -5.27 7.36
N GLU A 57 -13.18 -5.76 6.81
CA GLU A 57 -13.89 -5.14 5.70
C GLU A 57 -14.38 -3.73 6.04
N GLN A 58 -14.90 -3.51 7.24
CA GLN A 58 -15.32 -2.19 7.69
C GLN A 58 -14.14 -1.21 7.72
N GLY A 59 -12.98 -1.65 8.21
CA GLY A 59 -11.76 -0.83 8.19
C GLY A 59 -11.33 -0.43 6.77
N ILE A 60 -11.42 -1.37 5.82
CA ILE A 60 -11.14 -1.10 4.40
C ILE A 60 -12.13 -0.08 3.83
N ARG A 61 -13.43 -0.19 4.13
CA ARG A 61 -14.46 0.76 3.66
C ARG A 61 -14.24 2.16 4.21
N THR A 62 -13.96 2.27 5.49
CA THR A 62 -13.65 3.55 6.13
C THR A 62 -12.43 4.21 5.49
N ALA A 63 -11.34 3.45 5.31
CA ALA A 63 -10.14 3.98 4.67
C ALA A 63 -10.39 4.39 3.21
N ARG A 64 -11.27 3.66 2.49
CA ARG A 64 -11.66 4.01 1.11
C ARG A 64 -12.38 5.35 1.05
N GLY A 65 -13.38 5.59 1.90
CA GLY A 65 -14.10 6.88 1.92
C GLY A 65 -13.17 8.06 2.19
N ARG A 66 -12.24 7.89 3.15
CA ARG A 66 -11.22 8.91 3.42
C ARG A 66 -10.26 9.12 2.24
N LEU A 67 -9.89 8.05 1.56
CA LEU A 67 -9.05 8.08 0.37
C LEU A 67 -9.73 8.87 -0.75
N GLU A 68 -11.01 8.62 -1.02
CA GLU A 68 -11.82 9.33 -2.01
C GLU A 68 -11.87 10.83 -1.72
N THR A 69 -12.09 11.23 -0.47
CA THR A 69 -12.07 12.63 -0.04
C THR A 69 -10.73 13.32 -0.35
N VAL A 70 -9.61 12.67 -0.05
CA VAL A 70 -8.27 13.24 -0.29
C VAL A 70 -7.97 13.30 -1.79
N LEU A 71 -8.41 12.28 -2.56
CA LEU A 71 -8.30 12.29 -4.02
C LEU A 71 -9.05 13.47 -4.64
N GLU A 72 -10.31 13.70 -4.27
CA GLU A 72 -11.12 14.82 -4.78
C GLU A 72 -10.46 16.17 -4.51
N ARG A 73 -9.89 16.35 -3.32
CA ARG A 73 -9.18 17.58 -2.98
C ARG A 73 -7.89 17.76 -3.79
N THR A 74 -7.15 16.68 -4.00
CA THR A 74 -5.95 16.67 -4.83
C THR A 74 -6.28 16.97 -6.29
N GLU A 75 -7.32 16.34 -6.84
CA GLU A 75 -7.81 16.62 -8.19
C GLU A 75 -8.23 18.10 -8.35
N SER A 76 -8.90 18.66 -7.36
CA SER A 76 -9.30 20.07 -7.37
C SER A 76 -8.10 21.00 -7.52
N VAL A 77 -6.98 20.71 -6.85
CA VAL A 77 -5.71 21.45 -7.02
C VAL A 77 -5.19 21.30 -8.44
N LEU A 78 -5.09 20.07 -8.94
CA LEU A 78 -4.52 19.79 -10.26
C LEU A 78 -5.35 20.38 -11.39
N ARG A 79 -6.68 20.30 -11.32
CA ARG A 79 -7.61 20.93 -12.29
C ARG A 79 -7.47 22.44 -12.30
N ARG A 80 -7.44 23.08 -11.12
CA ARG A 80 -7.27 24.55 -11.01
C ARG A 80 -5.94 25.00 -11.60
N ARG A 81 -4.90 24.20 -11.45
CA ARG A 81 -3.56 24.45 -12.01
C ARG A 81 -3.40 24.01 -13.46
N ARG A 82 -4.43 23.39 -14.06
CA ARG A 82 -4.42 22.84 -15.43
C ARG A 82 -3.27 21.84 -15.66
N VAL A 83 -2.90 21.11 -14.63
CA VAL A 83 -1.88 20.07 -14.69
C VAL A 83 -2.53 18.76 -15.18
N LYS A 84 -1.91 18.10 -16.15
CA LYS A 84 -2.36 16.80 -16.64
C LYS A 84 -2.12 15.75 -15.57
N TYR A 85 -3.13 14.94 -15.28
CA TYR A 85 -3.05 13.84 -14.30
C TYR A 85 -3.92 12.66 -14.70
N TRP A 86 -3.67 11.53 -14.06
CA TRP A 86 -4.48 10.33 -14.16
C TRP A 86 -4.49 9.58 -12.83
N ILE A 87 -5.66 9.10 -12.42
CA ILE A 87 -5.85 8.27 -11.24
C ILE A 87 -5.99 6.82 -11.68
N PRO A 88 -5.00 5.96 -11.43
CA PRO A 88 -5.08 4.56 -11.79
C PRO A 88 -6.22 3.84 -11.06
N PRO A 89 -7.03 3.02 -11.76
CA PRO A 89 -8.05 2.22 -11.10
C PRO A 89 -7.41 1.18 -10.17
N VAL A 90 -8.08 0.90 -9.04
CA VAL A 90 -7.66 -0.13 -8.08
C VAL A 90 -7.95 -1.54 -8.58
N ALA A 91 -8.84 -1.68 -9.58
CA ALA A 91 -9.22 -2.95 -10.15
C ALA A 91 -8.09 -3.61 -10.95
N GLN A 92 -8.07 -4.92 -10.95
CA GLN A 92 -7.20 -5.71 -11.81
C GLN A 92 -7.68 -5.60 -13.26
N GLU A 93 -6.77 -5.38 -14.18
CA GLU A 93 -7.07 -5.41 -15.59
C GLU A 93 -7.26 -6.84 -16.11
N ASN A 94 -6.54 -7.78 -15.49
CA ASN A 94 -6.43 -9.15 -15.97
C ASN A 94 -6.56 -10.13 -14.80
N GLU A 95 -7.65 -10.88 -14.77
CA GLU A 95 -7.91 -11.94 -13.78
C GLU A 95 -6.93 -13.11 -13.89
N THR A 96 -6.30 -13.31 -15.04
CA THR A 96 -5.33 -14.39 -15.27
C THR A 96 -3.97 -14.05 -14.67
N GLU A 97 -3.48 -12.84 -14.90
CA GLU A 97 -2.19 -12.37 -14.39
C GLU A 97 -2.27 -11.80 -12.99
N LEU A 98 -3.45 -11.39 -12.55
CA LEU A 98 -3.71 -10.75 -11.24
C LEU A 98 -2.81 -9.52 -11.01
N ARG A 99 -2.56 -8.77 -12.09
CA ARG A 99 -1.80 -7.52 -12.08
C ARG A 99 -2.73 -6.33 -12.24
N ALA A 100 -2.45 -5.26 -11.52
CA ALA A 100 -3.09 -3.97 -11.73
C ALA A 100 -2.36 -3.21 -12.84
N LEU A 101 -3.07 -2.28 -13.51
CA LEU A 101 -2.49 -1.35 -14.49
C LEU A 101 -1.30 -0.58 -13.92
N PHE A 102 -1.38 -0.18 -12.67
CA PHE A 102 -0.33 0.52 -11.95
C PHE A 102 -0.07 -0.12 -10.58
N SER A 103 1.19 -0.36 -10.25
CA SER A 103 1.58 -0.96 -8.97
C SER A 103 1.66 0.10 -7.87
N PHE A 104 0.57 0.29 -7.12
CA PHE A 104 0.56 1.17 -5.93
C PHE A 104 1.62 0.77 -4.90
N LYS A 105 1.91 -0.53 -4.77
CA LYS A 105 2.91 -1.03 -3.82
C LYS A 105 4.32 -0.61 -4.24
N THR A 106 4.68 -0.82 -5.50
CA THR A 106 5.99 -0.40 -6.01
C THR A 106 6.17 1.11 -5.89
N ALA A 107 5.13 1.87 -6.25
CA ALA A 107 5.15 3.32 -6.12
C ALA A 107 5.31 3.77 -4.66
N ALA A 108 4.63 3.11 -3.70
CA ALA A 108 4.77 3.41 -2.27
C ALA A 108 6.18 3.13 -1.74
N ALA A 109 6.81 2.03 -2.15
CA ALA A 109 8.19 1.73 -1.79
C ALA A 109 9.16 2.77 -2.36
N ARG A 110 8.98 3.17 -3.62
CA ARG A 110 9.81 4.19 -4.28
C ARG A 110 9.59 5.60 -3.71
N ALA A 111 8.37 5.91 -3.28
CA ALA A 111 8.05 7.19 -2.63
C ALA A 111 8.52 7.28 -1.16
N GLY A 112 9.14 6.22 -0.61
CA GLY A 112 9.62 6.20 0.77
C GLY A 112 8.52 6.04 1.82
N ILE A 113 7.33 5.56 1.45
CA ILE A 113 6.20 5.36 2.38
C ILE A 113 6.40 4.09 3.21
N GLY A 114 7.02 3.06 2.64
CA GLY A 114 7.26 1.79 3.31
C GLY A 114 7.90 0.76 2.37
N TRP A 115 8.19 -0.40 2.87
CA TRP A 115 8.82 -1.52 2.15
C TRP A 115 7.86 -2.69 1.94
N PHE A 116 8.17 -3.58 1.01
CA PHE A 116 7.44 -4.83 0.89
C PHE A 116 7.78 -5.77 2.03
N GLY A 117 6.78 -6.20 2.76
CA GLY A 117 6.93 -7.22 3.79
C GLY A 117 6.96 -8.65 3.23
N LYS A 118 7.33 -9.61 4.08
CA LYS A 118 7.25 -11.06 3.78
C LYS A 118 5.83 -11.53 3.42
N ASN A 119 4.83 -10.70 3.63
CA ASN A 119 3.42 -10.93 3.26
C ASN A 119 2.99 -10.26 1.96
N ASP A 120 3.92 -9.79 1.13
CA ASP A 120 3.69 -9.13 -0.16
C ASP A 120 2.81 -7.87 -0.08
N VAL A 121 2.75 -7.20 1.07
CA VAL A 121 2.09 -5.89 1.20
C VAL A 121 3.09 -4.85 1.67
N ILE A 122 2.75 -3.56 1.49
CA ILE A 122 3.58 -2.48 2.00
C ILE A 122 3.46 -2.42 3.53
N ILE A 123 4.61 -2.38 4.18
CA ILE A 123 4.75 -2.18 5.62
C ILE A 123 5.22 -0.75 5.83
N THR A 124 4.42 0.05 6.50
CA THR A 124 4.79 1.40 6.93
C THR A 124 5.29 1.35 8.38
N GLU A 125 6.19 2.23 8.76
CA GLU A 125 6.68 2.29 10.14
C GLU A 125 5.54 2.59 11.12
N ARG A 126 4.69 3.55 10.79
CA ARG A 126 3.62 4.05 11.67
C ARG A 126 2.43 3.10 11.82
N TYR A 127 2.02 2.42 10.73
CA TYR A 127 0.77 1.63 10.71
C TYR A 127 1.01 0.16 10.33
N GLY A 128 2.26 -0.23 10.09
CA GLY A 128 2.55 -1.54 9.52
C GLY A 128 1.83 -1.73 8.18
N PRO A 129 1.22 -2.90 7.94
CA PRO A 129 0.52 -3.20 6.69
C PRO A 129 -0.94 -2.71 6.67
N ARG A 130 -1.43 -2.04 7.72
CA ARG A 130 -2.84 -1.69 7.90
C ARG A 130 -3.17 -0.34 7.27
N VAL A 131 -2.86 -0.22 5.99
CA VAL A 131 -3.10 0.96 5.17
C VAL A 131 -3.74 0.63 3.83
N ARG A 132 -4.52 1.55 3.29
CA ARG A 132 -5.03 1.54 1.93
C ARG A 132 -4.20 2.47 1.08
N LEU A 133 -3.65 1.96 -0.02
CA LEU A 133 -2.84 2.75 -0.95
C LEU A 133 -3.70 3.33 -2.08
N SER A 134 -3.31 4.51 -2.53
CA SER A 134 -3.72 5.10 -3.79
C SER A 134 -2.59 5.92 -4.41
N ALA A 135 -2.75 6.32 -5.66
CA ALA A 135 -1.81 7.18 -6.35
C ALA A 135 -2.51 8.07 -7.38
N VAL A 136 -1.85 9.16 -7.70
CA VAL A 136 -2.17 10.05 -8.84
C VAL A 136 -0.91 10.19 -9.67
N LEU A 137 -0.96 9.87 -10.95
CA LEU A 137 0.12 10.12 -11.88
C LEU A 137 -0.03 11.56 -12.41
N ILE A 138 1.04 12.33 -12.42
CA ILE A 138 1.00 13.78 -12.64
C ILE A 138 2.11 14.15 -13.64
N ASP A 139 1.79 14.99 -14.62
CA ASP A 139 2.75 15.47 -15.62
C ASP A 139 3.51 16.71 -15.12
N GLU A 140 4.07 16.60 -13.91
CA GLU A 140 4.92 17.57 -13.25
C GLU A 140 6.02 16.86 -12.46
N VAL A 141 7.14 17.52 -12.24
CA VAL A 141 8.24 17.01 -11.40
C VAL A 141 8.09 17.54 -9.98
N PHE A 142 8.21 16.66 -9.01
CA PHE A 142 8.11 16.94 -7.58
C PHE A 142 9.39 16.55 -6.83
N THR A 143 9.49 16.91 -5.57
CA THR A 143 10.56 16.45 -4.69
C THR A 143 10.29 15.01 -4.28
N TYR A 144 11.10 14.07 -4.78
CA TYR A 144 10.91 12.64 -4.56
C TYR A 144 11.35 12.18 -3.16
N GLY A 145 10.64 11.18 -2.64
CA GLY A 145 11.03 10.48 -1.43
C GLY A 145 12.27 9.58 -1.65
N ARG A 146 12.86 9.13 -0.55
CA ARG A 146 13.97 8.16 -0.59
C ARG A 146 13.40 6.75 -0.76
N PRO A 147 13.73 6.02 -1.84
CA PRO A 147 13.19 4.68 -2.07
C PRO A 147 13.65 3.66 -1.04
N PHE A 148 12.76 2.75 -0.65
CA PHE A 148 13.15 1.47 -0.07
C PHE A 148 13.56 0.51 -1.19
N THR A 149 14.69 -0.13 -1.04
CA THR A 149 15.25 -1.10 -2.01
C THR A 149 15.18 -2.53 -1.52
N GLU A 150 14.93 -2.73 -0.23
CA GLU A 150 14.80 -4.04 0.41
C GLU A 150 13.77 -4.04 1.53
N GLY A 151 13.30 -5.21 1.91
CA GLY A 151 12.42 -5.43 3.04
C GLY A 151 13.16 -5.26 4.36
N ARG A 152 12.43 -4.86 5.41
CA ARG A 152 12.97 -4.68 6.78
C ARG A 152 12.29 -5.60 7.80
N CYS A 153 11.71 -6.71 7.34
CA CYS A 153 11.15 -7.69 8.27
C CYS A 153 12.31 -8.47 8.93
N PRO A 154 12.35 -8.58 10.27
CA PRO A 154 13.34 -9.41 10.93
C PRO A 154 13.26 -10.88 10.47
N GLU A 155 14.40 -11.57 10.41
CA GLU A 155 14.46 -12.94 9.88
C GLU A 155 13.61 -13.90 10.70
N ASP A 156 13.63 -13.76 12.02
CA ASP A 156 12.88 -14.56 12.98
C ASP A 156 11.37 -14.30 12.99
N ARG A 157 10.90 -13.29 12.27
CA ARG A 157 9.47 -12.89 12.26
C ARG A 157 8.71 -13.64 11.18
N THR A 158 7.92 -14.62 11.63
CA THR A 158 7.12 -15.51 10.77
C THR A 158 5.62 -15.43 11.01
N ALA A 159 5.15 -14.61 11.95
CA ALA A 159 3.73 -14.54 12.34
C ALA A 159 2.74 -14.43 11.16
N CYS A 160 3.08 -13.66 10.10
CA CYS A 160 2.25 -13.57 8.89
C CYS A 160 2.27 -14.86 8.07
N ILE A 161 3.37 -15.63 8.09
CA ILE A 161 3.54 -16.91 7.40
C ILE A 161 2.71 -17.98 8.11
N ASP A 162 2.85 -18.04 9.45
CA ASP A 162 2.25 -19.06 10.29
C ASP A 162 0.72 -18.99 10.27
N ILE A 163 0.17 -17.75 10.32
CA ILE A 163 -1.28 -17.51 10.29
C ILE A 163 -1.91 -17.68 8.92
N CYS A 164 -1.12 -17.73 7.83
CA CYS A 164 -1.67 -17.77 6.48
C CYS A 164 -2.49 -19.07 6.25
N PRO A 165 -3.81 -18.99 6.07
CA PRO A 165 -4.67 -20.19 6.01
C PRO A 165 -4.43 -21.03 4.76
N CYS A 166 -4.00 -20.41 3.67
CA CYS A 166 -3.68 -21.11 2.41
C CYS A 166 -2.17 -21.35 2.22
N LYS A 167 -1.32 -21.04 3.21
CA LYS A 167 0.14 -21.21 3.13
C LYS A 167 0.75 -20.68 1.83
N ALA A 168 0.31 -19.47 1.42
CA ALA A 168 0.76 -18.84 0.20
C ALA A 168 2.08 -18.09 0.35
N LEU A 169 2.48 -17.71 1.55
CA LEU A 169 3.66 -16.88 1.83
C LEU A 169 4.92 -17.74 1.92
N LYS A 170 6.00 -17.30 1.25
CA LYS A 170 7.24 -18.10 1.08
C LYS A 170 8.37 -17.75 2.06
N ASN A 171 8.10 -16.89 3.04
CA ASN A 171 9.08 -16.42 4.03
C ASN A 171 10.35 -15.81 3.39
N ARG A 172 10.20 -15.08 2.29
CA ARG A 172 11.29 -14.42 1.59
C ARG A 172 11.31 -12.95 1.91
N GLN A 173 12.51 -12.43 2.16
CA GLN A 173 12.74 -10.99 2.27
C GLN A 173 12.74 -10.39 0.87
N TRP A 174 12.06 -9.27 0.70
CA TRP A 174 11.99 -8.59 -0.58
C TRP A 174 13.25 -7.77 -0.86
N SER A 175 13.65 -7.71 -2.12
CA SER A 175 14.59 -6.74 -2.66
C SER A 175 14.13 -6.26 -4.04
N VAL A 176 14.64 -5.11 -4.48
CA VAL A 176 14.36 -4.58 -5.83
C VAL A 176 14.78 -5.59 -6.90
N GLY A 177 13.92 -5.77 -7.90
CA GLY A 177 14.11 -6.74 -8.99
C GLY A 177 13.54 -8.11 -8.73
N MET A 178 13.11 -8.40 -7.49
CA MET A 178 12.53 -9.68 -7.11
C MET A 178 11.14 -9.86 -7.72
N ASP A 179 10.86 -11.02 -8.31
CA ASP A 179 9.52 -11.32 -8.81
C ASP A 179 8.56 -11.59 -7.64
N ARG A 180 7.32 -11.14 -7.80
CA ARG A 180 6.27 -11.34 -6.80
C ARG A 180 6.08 -12.80 -6.41
N SER A 181 6.23 -13.71 -7.38
CA SER A 181 6.08 -15.14 -7.13
C SER A 181 7.15 -15.72 -6.19
N GLU A 182 8.28 -15.04 -5.99
CA GLU A 182 9.29 -15.43 -5.02
C GLU A 182 8.87 -15.18 -3.57
N ILE A 183 7.97 -14.21 -3.35
CA ILE A 183 7.47 -13.82 -2.01
C ILE A 183 6.18 -14.55 -1.67
N ILE A 184 5.27 -14.68 -2.65
CA ILE A 184 3.93 -15.21 -2.45
C ILE A 184 3.47 -16.06 -3.64
N ASP A 185 2.79 -17.18 -3.35
CA ASP A 185 1.88 -17.81 -4.31
C ASP A 185 0.58 -16.98 -4.37
N TYR A 186 0.60 -15.96 -5.22
CA TYR A 186 -0.52 -15.02 -5.32
C TYR A 186 -1.79 -15.66 -5.89
N ARG A 187 -1.69 -16.80 -6.60
CA ARG A 187 -2.84 -17.54 -7.11
C ARG A 187 -3.58 -18.25 -5.99
N LYS A 188 -2.86 -18.92 -5.09
CA LYS A 188 -3.43 -19.49 -3.85
C LYS A 188 -4.08 -18.42 -2.98
N CYS A 189 -3.41 -17.29 -2.78
CA CYS A 189 -3.96 -16.17 -2.02
C CYS A 189 -5.24 -15.62 -2.67
N ASN A 190 -5.26 -15.47 -4.00
CA ASN A 190 -6.43 -14.99 -4.73
C ASN A 190 -7.61 -15.97 -4.66
N GLN A 191 -7.34 -17.25 -4.77
CA GLN A 191 -8.36 -18.30 -4.63
C GLN A 191 -9.00 -18.26 -3.23
N MET A 192 -8.20 -18.15 -2.17
CA MET A 192 -8.69 -17.99 -0.80
C MET A 192 -9.57 -16.74 -0.66
N ARG A 193 -9.14 -15.60 -1.23
CA ARG A 193 -9.91 -14.35 -1.21
C ARG A 193 -11.24 -14.47 -1.96
N SER A 194 -11.30 -15.28 -2.99
CA SER A 194 -12.53 -15.50 -3.76
C SER A 194 -13.60 -16.23 -2.94
N ALA A 195 -13.24 -16.99 -1.92
CA ALA A 195 -14.19 -17.62 -1.00
C ALA A 195 -15.04 -16.63 -0.20
N PHE A 196 -14.66 -15.36 -0.13
CA PHE A 196 -15.45 -14.31 0.51
C PHE A 196 -16.58 -13.75 -0.36
N ILE A 197 -16.59 -14.03 -1.67
CA ILE A 197 -17.59 -13.49 -2.59
C ILE A 197 -19.02 -13.85 -2.16
N PRO A 198 -19.37 -15.12 -1.82
CA PRO A 198 -20.72 -15.47 -1.37
C PRO A 198 -21.11 -14.75 -0.08
N LYS A 199 -20.16 -14.50 0.81
CA LYS A 199 -20.41 -13.91 2.14
C LYS A 199 -20.47 -12.38 2.10
N LEU A 200 -19.61 -11.74 1.34
CA LEU A 200 -19.40 -10.28 1.34
C LEU A 200 -19.78 -9.59 0.02
N GLY A 201 -20.29 -10.35 -0.96
CA GLY A 201 -20.68 -9.85 -2.28
C GLY A 201 -19.48 -9.49 -3.18
N ARG A 202 -18.25 -9.66 -2.72
CA ARG A 202 -17.03 -9.36 -3.47
C ARG A 202 -15.81 -10.13 -2.93
N LYS A 203 -14.75 -10.23 -3.73
CA LYS A 203 -13.43 -10.66 -3.24
C LYS A 203 -12.97 -9.69 -2.16
N ASN A 204 -12.57 -10.22 -1.02
CA ASN A 204 -11.99 -9.43 0.05
C ASN A 204 -10.52 -9.81 0.27
N ALA A 205 -9.74 -8.89 0.85
CA ALA A 205 -8.48 -9.29 1.43
C ALA A 205 -8.78 -10.13 2.67
N CYS A 206 -8.19 -11.33 2.76
CA CYS A 206 -8.31 -12.17 3.96
C CYS A 206 -7.85 -11.43 5.22
N GLY A 207 -6.82 -10.58 5.13
CA GLY A 207 -6.40 -9.68 6.23
C GLY A 207 -5.64 -10.32 7.37
N LEU A 208 -5.65 -11.63 7.56
CA LEU A 208 -4.98 -12.30 8.69
C LEU A 208 -3.48 -12.00 8.78
N CYS A 209 -2.76 -12.01 7.66
CA CYS A 209 -1.34 -11.68 7.64
C CYS A 209 -1.06 -10.19 7.97
N LEU A 210 -2.04 -9.31 7.77
CA LEU A 210 -1.98 -7.92 8.20
C LEU A 210 -2.23 -7.81 9.70
N ALA A 211 -3.26 -8.52 10.20
CA ALA A 211 -3.59 -8.57 11.61
C ALA A 211 -2.46 -9.17 12.46
N ALA A 212 -1.75 -10.19 11.95
CA ALA A 212 -0.62 -10.80 12.65
C ALA A 212 0.66 -9.95 12.65
N CYS A 213 0.79 -8.99 11.73
CA CYS A 213 2.01 -8.20 11.61
C CYS A 213 2.23 -7.30 12.84
N PRO A 214 3.41 -7.35 13.48
CA PRO A 214 3.69 -6.56 14.66
C PRO A 214 4.03 -5.09 14.37
N PHE A 215 4.40 -4.76 13.13
CA PHE A 215 4.76 -3.37 12.77
C PHE A 215 3.58 -2.42 12.92
N GLY A 216 3.87 -1.19 13.38
CA GLY A 216 2.89 -0.11 13.52
C GLY A 216 1.85 -0.34 14.62
N ARG A 217 2.11 -1.24 15.59
CA ARG A 217 1.28 -1.41 16.80
C ARG A 217 1.74 -0.46 17.89
N PRO A 218 0.79 0.12 18.69
CA PRO A 218 1.14 0.92 19.85
C PRO A 218 2.01 0.11 20.83
N GLY A 219 3.03 0.75 21.42
CA GLY A 219 3.90 0.14 22.44
C GLY A 219 5.13 -0.61 21.91
N ARG A 220 5.40 -0.59 20.61
CA ARG A 220 6.70 -0.96 20.05
C ARG A 220 7.38 0.25 19.45
N GLU A 221 8.30 0.83 20.22
CA GLU A 221 9.31 1.72 19.67
C GLU A 221 10.08 0.93 18.59
N SER A 222 10.16 1.51 17.40
CA SER A 222 11.12 1.09 16.40
C SER A 222 12.51 1.21 17.04
N ARG A 223 13.17 0.09 17.33
CA ARG A 223 14.61 0.12 17.55
C ARG A 223 15.23 0.50 16.21
N THR A 224 15.30 1.79 15.98
CA THR A 224 16.18 2.36 14.96
C THR A 224 17.60 2.17 15.49
N ASN A 225 18.30 1.15 15.05
CA ASN A 225 19.74 1.21 15.05
C ASN A 225 20.12 2.33 14.08
N HIS A 226 20.25 3.53 14.61
CA HIS A 226 21.12 4.54 14.05
C HIS A 226 22.53 4.15 14.48
N ASP A 227 23.18 3.35 13.67
CA ASP A 227 24.63 3.32 13.63
C ASP A 227 25.03 3.89 12.27
N ASP A 228 25.82 4.95 12.35
CA ASP A 228 26.54 5.83 11.43
C ASP A 228 26.63 5.49 9.94
#